data_53e547f28dedec052f9eade31881a987
#
_entry.id   53e547f28dedec052f9eade31881a987
#
_cell.length_a   1.000
_cell.length_b   1.000
_cell.length_c   1.000
_cell.angle_alpha   90.00
_cell.angle_beta   90.00
_cell.angle_gamma   90.00
#
_symmetry.space_group_name_H-M   'P 1'
#
loop_
_entity.id
_entity.type
_entity.pdbx_description
1 polymer ?
#
loop_
_entity_poly.entity_id
_entity_poly.type
_entity_poly.pdbx_seq_one_letter_code
_entity_poly.pdbx_strand_id
1 'polypeptide(L)'
;MDWSPVLISMKTASLSIFITFFLGIFAAGVVIRLKNETSKIICDGILTLPLVLPPTVAGFFLLYLFGVKRPIGQFFIDFFGVKIAFSWGATVLAAVVMSFPLMYRSARGAFEQVDPDLTAAARTLGMSEWEIFWKVLFANATPGILSGGVLAFARGLGEFGATSMIAGNIAGKTRTLPMAVYSEVAAGNMGAADRYVAVICLLYTSDAADE
;
A
#
# COMPACT_ATOMS: atom_id res chain seq x y z
N MET A 1 5.13 -15.14 -24.31
CA MET A 1 4.61 -14.38 -23.15
C MET A 1 5.54 -13.19 -22.91
N ASP A 2 5.02 -11.98 -22.83
CA ASP A 2 5.80 -10.81 -22.41
C ASP A 2 5.97 -10.83 -20.89
N TRP A 3 7.23 -10.79 -20.43
CA TRP A 3 7.56 -10.78 -18.99
C TRP A 3 7.56 -9.39 -18.37
N SER A 4 7.44 -8.34 -19.19
CA SER A 4 7.48 -6.97 -18.68
C SER A 4 6.38 -6.67 -17.66
N PRO A 5 5.11 -7.15 -17.78
CA PRO A 5 4.09 -6.92 -16.76
C PRO A 5 4.42 -7.59 -15.41
N VAL A 6 5.07 -8.77 -15.45
CA VAL A 6 5.51 -9.46 -14.23
C VAL A 6 6.55 -8.63 -13.49
N LEU A 7 7.60 -8.21 -14.21
CA LEU A 7 8.67 -7.38 -13.63
C LEU A 7 8.16 -6.03 -13.12
N ILE A 8 7.25 -5.38 -13.86
CA ILE A 8 6.65 -4.11 -13.44
C ILE A 8 5.83 -4.32 -12.16
N SER A 9 5.00 -5.36 -12.10
CA SER A 9 4.21 -5.65 -10.90
C SER A 9 5.07 -5.96 -9.69
N MET A 10 6.09 -6.80 -9.85
CA MET A 10 7.01 -7.14 -8.74
C MET A 10 7.77 -5.90 -8.23
N LYS A 11 8.34 -5.10 -9.13
CA LYS A 11 9.01 -3.85 -8.76
C LYS A 11 8.05 -2.87 -8.07
N THR A 12 6.83 -2.74 -8.59
CA THR A 12 5.81 -1.86 -8.02
C THR A 12 5.39 -2.34 -6.63
N ALA A 13 5.07 -3.63 -6.48
CA ALA A 13 4.65 -4.22 -5.21
C ALA A 13 5.76 -4.14 -4.16
N SER A 14 7.01 -4.47 -4.52
CA SER A 14 8.15 -4.42 -3.59
C SER A 14 8.43 -3.00 -3.10
N LEU A 15 8.42 -2.00 -3.99
CA LEU A 15 8.63 -0.62 -3.56
C LEU A 15 7.42 -0.07 -2.79
N SER A 16 6.20 -0.41 -3.22
CA SER A 16 5.00 0.05 -2.54
C SER A 16 4.87 -0.53 -1.14
N ILE A 17 5.16 -1.83 -0.93
CA ILE A 17 5.12 -2.41 0.41
C ILE A 17 6.17 -1.79 1.34
N PHE A 18 7.38 -1.55 0.83
CA PHE A 18 8.41 -0.89 1.62
C PHE A 18 7.92 0.47 2.14
N ILE A 19 7.37 1.31 1.26
CA ILE A 19 6.83 2.62 1.64
C ILE A 19 5.63 2.47 2.58
N THR A 20 4.68 1.62 2.21
CA THR A 20 3.43 1.40 2.96
C THR A 20 3.69 0.84 4.35
N PHE A 21 4.64 -0.08 4.49
CA PHE A 21 5.01 -0.69 5.76
C PHE A 21 5.46 0.36 6.78
N PHE A 22 6.43 1.17 6.42
CA PHE A 22 6.92 2.21 7.33
C PHE A 22 5.91 3.32 7.59
N LEU A 23 5.21 3.77 6.56
CA LEU A 23 4.17 4.80 6.71
C LEU A 23 2.99 4.30 7.56
N GLY A 24 2.56 3.05 7.36
CA GLY A 24 1.46 2.45 8.10
C GLY A 24 1.78 2.29 9.59
N ILE A 25 2.97 1.76 9.91
CA ILE A 25 3.45 1.64 11.29
C ILE A 25 3.59 3.00 11.94
N PHE A 26 4.19 3.97 11.24
CA PHE A 26 4.36 5.32 11.75
C PHE A 26 3.00 5.97 12.03
N ALA A 27 2.06 5.92 11.09
CA ALA A 27 0.72 6.48 11.26
C ALA A 27 -0.03 5.80 12.42
N ALA A 28 0.04 4.47 12.53
CA ALA A 28 -0.54 3.73 13.64
C ALA A 28 0.06 4.16 15.00
N GLY A 29 1.40 4.25 15.08
CA GLY A 29 2.10 4.70 16.27
C GLY A 29 1.78 6.15 16.69
N VAL A 30 1.49 7.02 15.72
CA VAL A 30 1.04 8.40 16.01
C VAL A 30 -0.39 8.39 16.53
N VAL A 31 -1.31 7.68 15.86
CA VAL A 31 -2.73 7.69 16.21
C VAL A 31 -2.99 7.07 17.57
N ILE A 32 -2.32 5.98 17.96
CA ILE A 32 -2.50 5.37 19.29
C ILE A 32 -2.07 6.30 20.43
N ARG A 33 -1.16 7.25 20.18
CA ARG A 33 -0.68 8.22 21.17
C ARG A 33 -1.60 9.44 21.33
N LEU A 34 -2.57 9.62 20.45
CA LEU A 34 -3.53 10.71 20.57
C LEU A 34 -4.37 10.51 21.83
N LYS A 35 -4.52 11.58 22.62
CA LYS A 35 -5.32 11.55 23.87
C LYS A 35 -6.81 11.78 23.62
N ASN A 36 -7.15 12.47 22.53
CA ASN A 36 -8.54 12.84 22.23
C ASN A 36 -9.16 11.79 21.31
N GLU A 37 -10.22 11.12 21.77
CA GLU A 37 -10.94 10.09 21.03
C GLU A 37 -11.54 10.62 19.72
N THR A 38 -12.04 11.86 19.72
CA THR A 38 -12.56 12.47 18.49
C THR A 38 -11.47 12.62 17.43
N SER A 39 -10.26 13.02 17.84
CA SER A 39 -9.11 13.11 16.91
C SER A 39 -8.69 11.75 16.37
N LYS A 40 -8.74 10.69 17.18
CA LYS A 40 -8.49 9.32 16.70
C LYS A 40 -9.49 8.92 15.63
N ILE A 41 -10.79 9.11 15.88
CA ILE A 41 -11.88 8.76 14.95
C ILE A 41 -11.72 9.51 13.63
N ILE A 42 -11.40 10.81 13.67
CA ILE A 42 -11.20 11.62 12.46
C ILE A 42 -9.97 11.12 11.68
N CYS A 43 -8.84 10.89 12.35
CA CYS A 43 -7.64 10.37 11.72
C CYS A 43 -7.90 9.01 11.08
N ASP A 44 -8.59 8.11 11.78
CA ASP A 44 -8.97 6.81 11.22
C ASP A 44 -9.82 6.93 9.98
N GLY A 45 -10.83 7.77 10.02
CA GLY A 45 -11.70 8.00 8.86
C GLY A 45 -10.90 8.49 7.65
N ILE A 46 -9.99 9.44 7.84
CA ILE A 46 -9.15 9.99 6.76
C ILE A 46 -8.16 8.93 6.25
N LEU A 47 -7.44 8.24 7.14
CA LEU A 47 -6.41 7.28 6.77
C LEU A 47 -6.99 6.00 6.13
N THR A 48 -8.23 5.66 6.45
CA THR A 48 -8.91 4.50 5.88
C THR A 48 -9.80 4.83 4.69
N LEU A 49 -9.96 6.11 4.35
CA LEU A 49 -10.80 6.56 3.24
C LEU A 49 -10.53 5.83 1.91
N PRO A 50 -9.25 5.60 1.49
CA PRO A 50 -8.98 4.90 0.24
C PRO A 50 -9.50 3.46 0.20
N LEU A 51 -9.72 2.81 1.35
CA LEU A 51 -10.26 1.46 1.43
C LEU A 51 -11.77 1.40 1.07
N VAL A 52 -12.49 2.47 1.41
CA VAL A 52 -13.94 2.58 1.19
C VAL A 52 -14.26 3.06 -0.22
N LEU A 53 -13.39 3.87 -0.80
CA LEU A 53 -13.58 4.39 -2.16
C LEU A 53 -13.39 3.27 -3.20
N PRO A 54 -14.22 3.23 -4.26
CA PRO A 54 -13.91 2.41 -5.42
C PRO A 54 -12.51 2.73 -5.96
N PRO A 55 -11.68 1.73 -6.29
CA PRO A 55 -10.29 1.96 -6.70
C PRO A 55 -10.15 2.94 -7.89
N THR A 56 -11.08 2.88 -8.84
CA THR A 56 -11.11 3.81 -9.98
C THR A 56 -11.36 5.26 -9.54
N VAL A 57 -12.20 5.46 -8.53
CA VAL A 57 -12.47 6.80 -7.96
C VAL A 57 -11.25 7.33 -7.24
N ALA A 58 -10.59 6.48 -6.43
CA ALA A 58 -9.32 6.86 -5.79
C ALA A 58 -8.26 7.23 -6.83
N GLY A 59 -8.14 6.44 -7.91
CA GLY A 59 -7.24 6.72 -9.03
C GLY A 59 -7.59 8.02 -9.77
N PHE A 60 -8.86 8.34 -9.93
CA PHE A 60 -9.29 9.63 -10.48
C PHE A 60 -8.84 10.80 -9.60
N PHE A 61 -9.01 10.71 -8.28
CA PHE A 61 -8.51 11.75 -7.38
C PHE A 61 -6.99 11.88 -7.42
N LEU A 62 -6.26 10.77 -7.50
CA LEU A 62 -4.81 10.81 -7.69
C LEU A 62 -4.43 11.49 -9.01
N LEU A 63 -5.12 11.17 -10.10
CA LEU A 63 -4.89 11.83 -11.38
C LEU A 63 -5.27 13.32 -11.33
N TYR A 64 -6.32 13.67 -10.60
CA TYR A 64 -6.73 15.05 -10.40
C TYR A 64 -5.68 15.85 -9.61
N LEU A 65 -5.02 15.25 -8.62
CA LEU A 65 -3.99 15.90 -7.81
C LEU A 65 -2.62 15.96 -8.52
N PHE A 66 -2.19 14.84 -9.11
CA PHE A 66 -0.84 14.66 -9.65
C PHE A 66 -0.76 14.78 -11.19
N GLY A 67 -1.86 15.10 -11.83
CA GLY A 67 -1.89 15.32 -13.29
C GLY A 67 -0.95 16.44 -13.72
N VAL A 68 -0.41 16.33 -14.94
CA VAL A 68 0.62 17.24 -15.51
C VAL A 68 0.20 18.73 -15.47
N LYS A 69 -1.10 19.01 -15.62
CA LYS A 69 -1.66 20.39 -15.61
C LYS A 69 -2.20 20.81 -14.23
N ARG A 70 -1.94 20.04 -13.18
CA ARG A 70 -2.42 20.28 -11.81
C ARG A 70 -1.32 20.83 -10.92
N PRO A 71 -1.64 21.62 -9.87
CA PRO A 71 -0.64 22.31 -9.05
C PRO A 71 0.44 21.38 -8.48
N ILE A 72 0.03 20.22 -7.92
CA ILE A 72 0.98 19.26 -7.36
C ILE A 72 1.82 18.61 -8.46
N GLY A 73 1.18 18.20 -9.58
CA GLY A 73 1.89 17.63 -10.72
C GLY A 73 2.90 18.61 -11.34
N GLN A 74 2.53 19.88 -11.49
CA GLN A 74 3.42 20.94 -11.95
C GLN A 74 4.58 21.18 -10.98
N PHE A 75 4.32 21.24 -9.69
CA PHE A 75 5.37 21.35 -8.67
C PHE A 75 6.45 20.25 -8.82
N PHE A 76 6.03 18.98 -9.01
CA PHE A 76 6.99 17.88 -9.22
C PHE A 76 7.75 18.00 -10.55
N ILE A 77 7.14 18.54 -11.60
CA ILE A 77 7.80 18.76 -12.87
C ILE A 77 8.82 19.90 -12.77
N ASP A 78 8.43 21.01 -12.14
CA ASP A 78 9.25 22.22 -12.07
C ASP A 78 10.44 22.06 -11.11
N PHE A 79 10.23 21.36 -9.98
CA PHE A 79 11.26 21.19 -8.96
C PHE A 79 12.15 19.96 -9.18
N PHE A 80 11.58 18.85 -9.63
CA PHE A 80 12.28 17.57 -9.75
C PHE A 80 12.42 17.09 -11.21
N GLY A 81 11.83 17.77 -12.17
CA GLY A 81 11.83 17.34 -13.56
C GLY A 81 11.06 16.05 -13.83
N VAL A 82 10.23 15.59 -12.88
CA VAL A 82 9.58 14.27 -12.91
C VAL A 82 8.08 14.40 -13.14
N LYS A 83 7.59 13.72 -14.20
CA LYS A 83 6.15 13.55 -14.45
C LYS A 83 5.65 12.34 -13.67
N ILE A 84 4.77 12.54 -12.68
CA ILE A 84 4.19 11.47 -11.91
C ILE A 84 3.14 10.72 -12.75
N ALA A 85 2.09 11.40 -13.22
CA ALA A 85 1.05 10.79 -14.04
C ALA A 85 1.63 10.13 -15.31
N PHE A 86 1.09 8.97 -15.68
CA PHE A 86 1.51 8.15 -16.82
C PHE A 86 2.98 7.70 -16.75
N SER A 87 3.51 7.53 -15.55
CA SER A 87 4.85 6.99 -15.29
C SER A 87 4.78 5.72 -14.42
N TRP A 88 5.90 4.99 -14.33
CA TRP A 88 6.00 3.89 -13.38
C TRP A 88 5.81 4.35 -11.92
N GLY A 89 6.26 5.55 -11.57
CA GLY A 89 6.00 6.12 -10.24
C GLY A 89 4.52 6.26 -9.91
N ALA A 90 3.64 6.46 -10.92
CA ALA A 90 2.20 6.47 -10.71
C ALA A 90 1.65 5.08 -10.32
N THR A 91 2.22 3.99 -10.84
CA THR A 91 1.82 2.63 -10.43
C THR A 91 2.17 2.38 -8.97
N VAL A 92 3.36 2.84 -8.54
CA VAL A 92 3.80 2.76 -7.13
C VAL A 92 2.89 3.61 -6.24
N LEU A 93 2.61 4.85 -6.63
CA LEU A 93 1.73 5.74 -5.87
C LEU A 93 0.33 5.15 -5.69
N ALA A 94 -0.27 4.61 -6.75
CA ALA A 94 -1.56 3.94 -6.70
C ALA A 94 -1.53 2.73 -5.75
N ALA A 95 -0.51 1.88 -5.85
CA ALA A 95 -0.34 0.72 -5.00
C ALA A 95 -0.17 1.11 -3.52
N VAL A 96 0.65 2.14 -3.22
CA VAL A 96 0.84 2.67 -1.86
C VAL A 96 -0.49 3.16 -1.29
N VAL A 97 -1.20 4.03 -1.99
CA VAL A 97 -2.46 4.63 -1.49
C VAL A 97 -3.51 3.57 -1.23
N MET A 98 -3.61 2.55 -2.09
CA MET A 98 -4.62 1.50 -1.96
C MET A 98 -4.27 0.41 -0.95
N SER A 99 -2.98 0.17 -0.66
CA SER A 99 -2.53 -0.81 0.33
C SER A 99 -2.31 -0.21 1.73
N PHE A 100 -2.05 1.09 1.81
CA PHE A 100 -1.77 1.81 3.05
C PHE A 100 -2.84 1.60 4.15
N PRO A 101 -4.16 1.70 3.89
CA PRO A 101 -5.16 1.50 4.92
C PRO A 101 -5.12 0.12 5.58
N LEU A 102 -4.79 -0.93 4.81
CA LEU A 102 -4.66 -2.29 5.35
C LEU A 102 -3.48 -2.38 6.31
N MET A 103 -2.32 -1.90 5.90
CA MET A 103 -1.12 -1.88 6.74
C MET A 103 -1.35 -1.06 8.01
N TYR A 104 -1.91 0.14 7.86
CA TYR A 104 -2.23 1.02 8.97
C TYR A 104 -3.16 0.34 9.99
N ARG A 105 -4.27 -0.24 9.54
CA ARG A 105 -5.25 -0.90 10.41
C ARG A 105 -4.67 -2.14 11.10
N SER A 106 -3.89 -2.94 10.38
CA SER A 106 -3.22 -4.11 10.97
C SER A 106 -2.20 -3.71 12.02
N ALA A 107 -1.35 -2.72 11.73
CA ALA A 107 -0.38 -2.22 12.69
C ALA A 107 -1.06 -1.60 13.93
N ARG A 108 -2.12 -0.81 13.72
CA ARG A 108 -2.88 -0.22 14.81
C ARG A 108 -3.54 -1.29 15.69
N GLY A 109 -4.25 -2.25 15.08
CA GLY A 109 -4.89 -3.34 15.81
C GLY A 109 -3.87 -4.20 16.57
N ALA A 110 -2.69 -4.43 15.98
CA ALA A 110 -1.60 -5.14 16.65
C ALA A 110 -1.07 -4.37 17.88
N PHE A 111 -0.94 -3.05 17.78
CA PHE A 111 -0.55 -2.22 18.92
C PHE A 111 -1.62 -2.18 20.02
N GLU A 112 -2.90 -2.10 19.66
CA GLU A 112 -4.02 -2.06 20.62
C GLU A 112 -4.23 -3.39 21.34
N GLN A 113 -3.75 -4.51 20.78
CA GLN A 113 -3.81 -5.84 21.41
C GLN A 113 -2.69 -6.09 22.42
N VAL A 114 -1.67 -5.26 22.48
CA VAL A 114 -0.60 -5.40 23.49
C VAL A 114 -1.15 -5.04 24.86
N ASP A 115 -0.94 -5.95 25.83
CA ASP A 115 -1.42 -5.77 27.19
C ASP A 115 -0.90 -4.44 27.79
N PRO A 116 -1.80 -3.56 28.25
CA PRO A 116 -1.43 -2.30 28.91
C PRO A 116 -0.52 -2.47 30.12
N ASP A 117 -0.62 -3.59 30.83
CA ASP A 117 0.19 -3.87 32.01
C ASP A 117 1.68 -4.02 31.67
N LEU A 118 2.01 -4.51 30.47
CA LEU A 118 3.39 -4.58 29.99
C LEU A 118 4.00 -3.19 29.87
N THR A 119 3.25 -2.23 29.33
CA THR A 119 3.71 -0.85 29.19
C THR A 119 3.77 -0.13 30.53
N ALA A 120 2.85 -0.42 31.46
CA ALA A 120 2.86 0.12 32.81
C ALA A 120 4.06 -0.42 33.61
N ALA A 121 4.33 -1.72 33.55
CA ALA A 121 5.49 -2.34 34.18
C ALA A 121 6.82 -1.74 33.66
N ALA A 122 6.92 -1.53 32.33
CA ALA A 122 8.10 -0.91 31.73
C ALA A 122 8.33 0.52 32.24
N ARG A 123 7.27 1.31 32.46
CA ARG A 123 7.35 2.65 33.06
C ARG A 123 7.85 2.58 34.51
N THR A 124 7.40 1.62 35.30
CA THR A 124 7.88 1.44 36.68
C THR A 124 9.35 1.06 36.75
N LEU A 125 9.87 0.41 35.72
CA LEU A 125 11.30 0.10 35.55
C LEU A 125 12.13 1.29 35.05
N GLY A 126 11.50 2.47 34.86
CA GLY A 126 12.21 3.69 34.43
C GLY A 126 12.50 3.78 32.94
N MET A 127 11.87 2.94 32.10
CA MET A 127 12.06 3.02 30.65
C MET A 127 11.42 4.30 30.08
N SER A 128 12.10 4.92 29.13
CA SER A 128 11.55 6.06 28.39
C SER A 128 10.40 5.61 27.44
N GLU A 129 9.49 6.51 27.10
CA GLU A 129 8.37 6.21 26.16
C GLU A 129 8.88 5.73 24.78
N TRP A 130 10.07 6.15 24.36
CA TRP A 130 10.73 5.68 23.14
C TRP A 130 11.18 4.21 23.25
N GLU A 131 11.78 3.86 24.41
CA GLU A 131 12.18 2.47 24.66
C GLU A 131 10.97 1.55 24.83
N ILE A 132 9.92 2.02 25.50
CA ILE A 132 8.65 1.28 25.64
C ILE A 132 8.05 1.02 24.26
N PHE A 133 8.04 2.03 23.38
CA PHE A 133 7.52 1.85 22.04
C PHE A 133 8.26 0.76 21.26
N TRP A 134 9.59 0.80 21.23
CA TRP A 134 10.37 -0.13 20.41
C TRP A 134 10.58 -1.50 21.06
N LYS A 135 10.86 -1.54 22.37
CA LYS A 135 11.23 -2.77 23.06
C LYS A 135 10.02 -3.55 23.59
N VAL A 136 8.91 -2.88 23.85
CA VAL A 136 7.71 -3.51 24.43
C VAL A 136 6.59 -3.54 23.39
N LEU A 137 6.10 -2.37 22.97
CA LEU A 137 4.92 -2.28 22.14
C LEU A 137 5.16 -2.87 20.73
N PHE A 138 6.20 -2.43 20.06
CA PHE A 138 6.54 -2.89 18.71
C PHE A 138 6.94 -4.37 18.71
N ALA A 139 7.76 -4.80 19.68
CA ALA A 139 8.19 -6.19 19.77
C ALA A 139 7.01 -7.16 19.91
N ASN A 140 6.04 -6.84 20.78
CA ASN A 140 4.85 -7.68 20.97
C ASN A 140 3.85 -7.59 19.81
N ALA A 141 3.79 -6.44 19.11
CA ALA A 141 2.92 -6.24 17.95
C ALA A 141 3.49 -6.80 16.64
N THR A 142 4.76 -7.20 16.61
CA THR A 142 5.46 -7.65 15.40
C THR A 142 4.71 -8.72 14.60
N PRO A 143 4.14 -9.79 15.17
CA PRO A 143 3.40 -10.79 14.38
C PRO A 143 2.23 -10.19 13.61
N GLY A 144 1.41 -9.36 14.27
CA GLY A 144 0.28 -8.69 13.61
C GLY A 144 0.71 -7.64 12.58
N ILE A 145 1.85 -6.97 12.80
CA ILE A 145 2.44 -6.04 11.85
C ILE A 145 2.93 -6.78 10.59
N LEU A 146 3.59 -7.92 10.75
CA LEU A 146 4.07 -8.73 9.63
C LEU A 146 2.90 -9.28 8.80
N SER A 147 1.88 -9.85 9.47
CA SER A 147 0.64 -10.28 8.79
C SER A 147 -0.02 -9.14 8.01
N GLY A 148 -0.09 -7.94 8.59
CA GLY A 148 -0.54 -6.74 7.89
C GLY A 148 0.31 -6.38 6.68
N GLY A 149 1.62 -6.59 6.75
CA GLY A 149 2.56 -6.40 5.65
C GLY A 149 2.27 -7.33 4.47
N VAL A 150 2.05 -8.61 4.73
CA VAL A 150 1.67 -9.61 3.70
C VAL A 150 0.36 -9.21 3.01
N LEU A 151 -0.66 -8.86 3.78
CA LEU A 151 -1.95 -8.40 3.23
C LEU A 151 -1.81 -7.13 2.39
N ALA A 152 -1.00 -6.17 2.84
CA ALA A 152 -0.75 -4.93 2.10
C ALA A 152 0.05 -5.19 0.82
N PHE A 153 1.02 -6.11 0.83
CA PHE A 153 1.76 -6.55 -0.35
C PHE A 153 0.83 -7.16 -1.40
N ALA A 154 0.03 -8.14 -0.98
CA ALA A 154 -0.95 -8.79 -1.86
C ALA A 154 -1.93 -7.77 -2.45
N ARG A 155 -2.44 -6.83 -1.63
CA ARG A 155 -3.32 -5.74 -2.10
C ARG A 155 -2.63 -4.84 -3.13
N GLY A 156 -1.37 -4.48 -2.91
CA GLY A 156 -0.58 -3.66 -3.83
C GLY A 156 -0.25 -4.37 -5.15
N LEU A 157 0.06 -5.67 -5.09
CA LEU A 157 0.36 -6.50 -6.26
C LEU A 157 -0.86 -6.64 -7.19
N GLY A 158 -2.07 -6.79 -6.61
CA GLY A 158 -3.33 -6.90 -7.34
C GLY A 158 -3.95 -5.55 -7.73
N GLU A 159 -3.28 -4.42 -7.52
CA GLU A 159 -3.89 -3.12 -7.80
C GLU A 159 -4.06 -2.88 -9.30
N PHE A 160 -5.31 -2.61 -9.69
CA PHE A 160 -5.72 -2.39 -11.08
C PHE A 160 -6.44 -1.05 -11.27
N GLY A 161 -7.46 -0.78 -10.47
CA GLY A 161 -8.40 0.30 -10.70
C GLY A 161 -7.77 1.70 -10.60
N ALA A 162 -7.03 1.96 -9.53
CA ALA A 162 -6.35 3.22 -9.35
C ALA A 162 -5.18 3.35 -10.33
N THR A 163 -4.44 2.25 -10.56
CA THR A 163 -3.32 2.22 -11.51
C THR A 163 -3.79 2.55 -12.93
N SER A 164 -4.91 1.97 -13.39
CA SER A 164 -5.44 2.24 -14.73
C SER A 164 -5.76 3.71 -14.97
N MET A 165 -6.23 4.40 -13.93
CA MET A 165 -6.60 5.82 -14.00
C MET A 165 -5.38 6.76 -14.01
N ILE A 166 -4.41 6.56 -13.10
CA ILE A 166 -3.30 7.51 -12.96
C ILE A 166 -2.08 7.15 -13.82
N ALA A 167 -1.80 5.86 -14.02
CA ALA A 167 -0.62 5.39 -14.75
C ALA A 167 -0.92 4.99 -16.20
N GLY A 168 -2.19 4.69 -16.51
CA GLY A 168 -2.61 4.19 -17.82
C GLY A 168 -2.07 2.78 -18.09
N ASN A 169 -2.27 2.32 -19.35
CA ASN A 169 -1.87 0.99 -19.81
C ASN A 169 -0.77 1.08 -20.87
N ILE A 170 0.45 1.39 -20.49
CA ILE A 170 1.59 1.54 -21.40
C ILE A 170 2.47 0.30 -21.34
N ALA A 171 2.53 -0.47 -22.44
CA ALA A 171 3.34 -1.66 -22.54
C ALA A 171 4.81 -1.38 -22.22
N GLY A 172 5.43 -2.25 -21.42
CA GLY A 172 6.83 -2.12 -21.01
C GLY A 172 7.11 -1.00 -20.00
N LYS A 173 6.09 -0.18 -19.59
CA LYS A 173 6.29 0.97 -18.70
C LYS A 173 5.37 0.97 -17.47
N THR A 174 4.05 0.87 -17.70
CA THR A 174 3.06 0.94 -16.61
C THR A 174 2.08 -0.22 -16.59
N ARG A 175 2.13 -1.10 -17.59
CA ARG A 175 1.27 -2.28 -17.66
C ARG A 175 1.65 -3.28 -16.58
N THR A 176 0.88 -3.33 -15.51
CA THR A 176 1.00 -4.34 -14.44
C THR A 176 0.35 -5.66 -14.85
N LEU A 177 0.54 -6.73 -14.07
CA LEU A 177 -0.05 -8.04 -14.32
C LEU A 177 -1.59 -8.00 -14.45
N PRO A 178 -2.36 -7.41 -13.49
CA PRO A 178 -3.80 -7.29 -13.63
C PRO A 178 -4.20 -6.51 -14.89
N MET A 179 -3.42 -5.49 -15.26
CA MET A 179 -3.64 -4.70 -16.47
C MET A 179 -3.37 -5.52 -17.73
N ALA A 180 -2.35 -6.40 -17.72
CA ALA A 180 -2.06 -7.30 -18.82
C ALA A 180 -3.19 -8.33 -19.02
N VAL A 181 -3.68 -8.94 -17.94
CA VAL A 181 -4.85 -9.85 -18.00
C VAL A 181 -6.04 -9.13 -18.65
N TYR A 182 -6.39 -7.95 -18.15
CA TYR A 182 -7.49 -7.17 -18.70
C TYR A 182 -7.31 -6.86 -20.20
N SER A 183 -6.09 -6.46 -20.59
CA SER A 183 -5.80 -6.12 -21.99
C SER A 183 -5.91 -7.30 -22.92
N GLU A 184 -5.43 -8.48 -22.52
CA GLU A 184 -5.50 -9.71 -23.34
C GLU A 184 -6.93 -10.20 -23.45
N VAL A 185 -7.72 -10.14 -22.38
CA VAL A 185 -9.14 -10.47 -22.42
C VAL A 185 -9.88 -9.52 -23.36
N ALA A 186 -9.65 -8.22 -23.26
CA ALA A 186 -10.26 -7.21 -24.12
C ALA A 186 -9.87 -7.38 -25.61
N ALA A 187 -8.69 -7.93 -25.87
CA ALA A 187 -8.22 -8.26 -27.23
C ALA A 187 -8.74 -9.64 -27.73
N GLY A 188 -9.49 -10.40 -26.93
CA GLY A 188 -9.96 -11.75 -27.27
C GLY A 188 -8.87 -12.83 -27.13
N ASN A 189 -7.74 -12.55 -26.51
CA ASN A 189 -6.54 -13.40 -26.42
C ASN A 189 -6.57 -14.23 -25.15
N MET A 190 -7.56 -15.09 -24.96
CA MET A 190 -7.78 -15.85 -23.72
C MET A 190 -6.55 -16.69 -23.30
N GLY A 191 -5.87 -17.35 -24.25
CA GLY A 191 -4.68 -18.16 -23.95
C GLY A 191 -3.48 -17.35 -23.46
N ALA A 192 -3.40 -16.04 -23.77
CA ALA A 192 -2.40 -15.16 -23.19
C ALA A 192 -2.83 -14.69 -21.80
N ALA A 193 -4.12 -14.38 -21.63
CA ALA A 193 -4.70 -14.01 -20.35
C ALA A 193 -4.53 -15.11 -19.30
N ASP A 194 -4.83 -16.38 -19.65
CA ASP A 194 -4.68 -17.54 -18.76
C ASP A 194 -3.25 -17.70 -18.23
N ARG A 195 -2.24 -17.43 -19.06
CA ARG A 195 -0.83 -17.49 -18.61
C ARG A 195 -0.50 -16.42 -17.57
N TYR A 196 -1.02 -15.20 -17.73
CA TYR A 196 -0.82 -14.15 -16.74
C TYR A 196 -1.59 -14.44 -15.45
N VAL A 197 -2.82 -14.98 -15.55
CA VAL A 197 -3.60 -15.43 -14.40
C VAL A 197 -2.85 -16.52 -13.63
N ALA A 198 -2.32 -17.53 -14.32
CA ALA A 198 -1.53 -18.59 -13.67
C ALA A 198 -0.32 -18.01 -12.89
N VAL A 199 0.40 -17.03 -13.46
CA VAL A 199 1.50 -16.36 -12.76
C VAL A 199 1.01 -15.60 -11.52
N ILE A 200 -0.12 -14.88 -11.62
CA ILE A 200 -0.72 -14.21 -10.47
C ILE A 200 -1.05 -15.23 -9.37
N CYS A 201 -1.76 -16.31 -9.72
CA CYS A 201 -2.12 -17.36 -8.75
C CYS A 201 -0.89 -17.97 -8.07
N LEU A 202 0.17 -18.23 -8.82
CA LEU A 202 1.42 -18.76 -8.25
C LEU A 202 2.07 -17.78 -7.27
N LEU A 203 2.08 -16.48 -7.57
CA LEU A 203 2.62 -15.46 -6.67
C LEU A 203 1.81 -15.36 -5.37
N TYR A 204 0.47 -15.45 -5.44
CA TYR A 204 -0.38 -15.41 -4.25
C TYR A 204 -0.31 -16.70 -3.41
N THR A 205 -0.10 -17.87 -4.03
CA THR A 205 0.01 -19.13 -3.29
C THR A 205 1.36 -19.30 -2.62
N SER A 206 2.41 -18.71 -3.16
CA SER A 206 3.75 -18.70 -2.53
C SER A 206 3.73 -17.95 -1.19
N ASP A 207 3.01 -16.83 -1.13
CA ASP A 207 2.88 -16.03 0.09
C ASP A 207 2.03 -16.73 1.18
N ALA A 208 1.07 -17.57 0.77
CA ALA A 208 0.21 -18.31 1.70
C ALA A 208 0.84 -19.61 2.23
N ALA A 209 1.94 -20.08 1.64
CA ALA A 209 2.62 -21.30 2.06
C ALA A 209 3.70 -21.07 3.15
N ASP A 210 4.05 -19.82 3.42
CA ASP A 210 5.06 -19.41 4.41
C ASP A 210 4.43 -18.99 5.77
N GLU A 211 3.08 -19.14 5.94
CA GLU A 211 2.35 -19.00 7.20
C GLU A 211 2.08 -20.37 7.86
#